data_d9c8d0976d10844e9867c536b6c6eb91
#
_entry.id   d9c8d0976d10844e9867c536b6c6eb91
#
_cell.length_a   1.000
_cell.length_b   1.000
_cell.length_c   1.000
_cell.angle_alpha   90.00
_cell.angle_beta   90.00
_cell.angle_gamma   90.00
#
_symmetry.space_group_name_H-M   'P 1'
#
loop_
_entity.id
_entity.type
_entity.pdbx_description
1 polymer ?
#
loop_
_entity_poly.entity_id
_entity_poly.type
_entity_poly.pdbx_seq_one_letter_code
_entity_poly.pdbx_strand_id
1 'polypeptide(L)'
;MALLRPSDFESDYMKRKIDEVLAKEARARNRKSIFQNGIKQRSYPAVVRGDEKEYIGFATLPEQVHRKSVKRGFDFTLMVVGETGLGKSTLINSLFLTDLYKDRQPTDPTEKINKTTKIEKRTMEIEEKGVRLRLTVVDTPGFGDALNCEESYRVCEKYIDDQFNKYFQDESGLNRRNIQDNRVHCCLYFIPPYGHGLRQLDIEFMRRLHKKVNLVPVIAKADVLTQKEKKRLKENMMKDIAANQIEIYEFPECDPEEDDEFKRQDAELKASFPFAVIGSNTVLEVAGRRVRGRQYPWGVVEVENQQHCDFVKLRTMLISTHMHDLKDMTQEVQYENFRTQCISQISQMAMKSRTKLKRESQTFGDTGQADKLLQQKDEEIRRMQDMLHQMEEKLRTQQSIDQGHDSVINV
;
A
#
# COMPACT_ATOMS: atom_id res chain seq x y z
N MET A 1 -24.54 38.87 43.89
CA MET A 1 -23.66 38.39 42.83
C MET A 1 -23.02 37.10 43.31
N ALA A 2 -23.59 35.93 42.97
CA ALA A 2 -23.06 34.66 43.34
C ALA A 2 -22.08 34.20 42.25
N LEU A 3 -20.82 34.03 42.66
CA LEU A 3 -19.72 33.50 41.81
C LEU A 3 -19.97 32.00 41.58
N LEU A 4 -20.36 31.63 40.38
CA LEU A 4 -20.42 30.25 39.91
C LEU A 4 -19.00 29.66 39.91
N ARG A 5 -18.85 28.47 40.50
CA ARG A 5 -17.56 27.76 40.58
C ARG A 5 -17.21 27.14 39.23
N PRO A 6 -15.92 27.07 38.84
CA PRO A 6 -15.49 26.50 37.56
C PRO A 6 -15.90 25.05 37.32
N SER A 7 -16.20 24.27 38.40
CA SER A 7 -16.64 22.88 38.33
C SER A 7 -18.00 22.65 37.66
N ASP A 8 -18.87 23.65 37.65
CA ASP A 8 -20.24 23.52 37.15
C ASP A 8 -20.30 23.67 35.63
N PHE A 9 -19.35 24.41 35.05
CA PHE A 9 -19.21 24.58 33.59
C PHE A 9 -18.66 23.33 32.88
N GLU A 10 -17.72 22.63 33.52
CA GLU A 10 -17.18 21.36 32.99
C GLU A 10 -18.21 20.24 33.01
N SER A 11 -19.04 20.19 34.06
CA SER A 11 -20.10 19.19 34.20
C SER A 11 -21.18 19.37 33.12
N ASP A 12 -21.59 20.58 32.81
CA ASP A 12 -22.61 20.86 31.79
C ASP A 12 -22.09 20.67 30.37
N TYR A 13 -20.82 20.97 30.12
CA TYR A 13 -20.18 20.71 28.84
C TYR A 13 -20.04 19.22 28.56
N MET A 14 -19.63 18.45 29.57
CA MET A 14 -19.52 16.99 29.44
C MET A 14 -20.90 16.33 29.26
N LYS A 15 -21.94 16.80 29.97
CA LYS A 15 -23.32 16.32 29.78
C LYS A 15 -23.80 16.57 28.36
N ARG A 16 -23.62 17.79 27.80
CA ARG A 16 -24.00 18.11 26.42
C ARG A 16 -23.24 17.25 25.40
N LYS A 17 -21.97 16.97 25.64
CA LYS A 17 -21.20 16.07 24.76
C LYS A 17 -21.66 14.62 24.83
N ILE A 18 -22.02 14.12 26.04
CA ILE A 18 -22.59 12.80 26.21
C ILE A 18 -23.95 12.70 25.52
N ASP A 19 -24.80 13.71 25.66
CA ASP A 19 -26.11 13.77 24.98
C ASP A 19 -25.97 13.86 23.48
N GLU A 20 -24.97 14.59 22.97
CA GLU A 20 -24.66 14.65 21.52
C GLU A 20 -24.15 13.32 20.96
N VAL A 21 -23.32 12.60 21.72
CA VAL A 21 -22.85 11.25 21.36
C VAL A 21 -23.99 10.26 21.40
N LEU A 22 -24.84 10.29 22.44
CA LEU A 22 -26.01 9.43 22.57
C LEU A 22 -27.03 9.72 21.44
N ALA A 23 -27.22 10.99 21.07
CA ALA A 23 -28.07 11.37 19.94
C ALA A 23 -27.49 10.91 18.59
N LYS A 24 -26.17 10.94 18.40
CA LYS A 24 -25.49 10.36 17.22
C LYS A 24 -25.62 8.84 17.17
N GLU A 25 -25.46 8.17 18.32
CA GLU A 25 -25.67 6.71 18.41
C GLU A 25 -27.14 6.32 18.18
N ALA A 26 -28.09 7.09 18.70
CA ALA A 26 -29.51 6.86 18.44
C ALA A 26 -29.87 7.07 16.97
N ARG A 27 -29.28 8.08 16.30
CA ARG A 27 -29.40 8.30 14.84
C ARG A 27 -28.74 7.18 14.05
N ALA A 28 -27.59 6.66 14.50
CA ALA A 28 -26.90 5.52 13.89
C ALA A 28 -27.70 4.21 14.06
N ARG A 29 -28.35 4.01 15.25
CA ARG A 29 -29.28 2.88 15.47
C ARG A 29 -30.54 2.99 14.61
N ASN A 30 -31.08 4.18 14.46
CA ASN A 30 -32.23 4.43 13.57
C ASN A 30 -31.85 4.26 12.08
N ARG A 31 -30.66 4.67 11.65
CA ARG A 31 -30.11 4.36 10.33
C ARG A 31 -29.94 2.85 10.14
N LYS A 32 -29.42 2.12 11.14
CA LYS A 32 -29.33 0.65 11.09
C LYS A 32 -30.70 -0.01 10.98
N SER A 33 -31.73 0.51 11.65
CA SER A 33 -33.10 -0.01 11.54
C SER A 33 -33.74 0.36 10.18
N ILE A 34 -33.41 1.52 9.60
CA ILE A 34 -33.84 1.92 8.27
C ILE A 34 -33.06 1.09 7.22
N PHE A 35 -31.78 0.80 7.43
CA PHE A 35 -31.01 -0.11 6.57
C PHE A 35 -31.54 -1.56 6.67
N GLN A 36 -31.88 -2.03 7.85
CA GLN A 36 -32.53 -3.35 8.02
C GLN A 36 -33.93 -3.39 7.40
N ASN A 37 -34.66 -2.28 7.39
CA ASN A 37 -35.96 -2.17 6.72
C ASN A 37 -35.86 -1.84 5.22
N GLY A 38 -34.75 -1.23 4.74
CA GLY A 38 -34.46 -0.95 3.34
C GLY A 38 -33.91 -2.15 2.56
N ILE A 39 -33.31 -3.12 3.25
CA ILE A 39 -32.89 -4.42 2.65
C ILE A 39 -34.11 -5.35 2.43
N LYS A 40 -35.27 -5.01 2.95
CA LYS A 40 -36.52 -5.65 2.53
C LYS A 40 -36.90 -5.17 1.15
N GLN A 41 -36.55 -5.96 0.13
CA GLN A 41 -36.99 -5.91 -1.24
C GLN A 41 -36.01 -5.33 -2.28
N ARG A 42 -34.90 -6.03 -2.51
CA ARG A 42 -34.51 -6.36 -3.88
C ARG A 42 -34.70 -7.87 -4.03
N SER A 43 -35.85 -8.28 -4.53
CA SER A 43 -36.18 -9.66 -4.86
C SER A 43 -35.30 -10.09 -6.04
N TYR A 44 -34.25 -10.85 -5.76
CA TYR A 44 -33.64 -11.67 -6.78
C TYR A 44 -34.71 -12.64 -7.33
N PRO A 45 -34.75 -12.94 -8.64
CA PRO A 45 -35.73 -13.86 -9.19
C PRO A 45 -35.63 -15.21 -8.47
N ALA A 46 -36.65 -15.56 -7.72
CA ALA A 46 -36.72 -16.84 -7.05
C ALA A 46 -36.82 -17.92 -8.15
N VAL A 47 -36.03 -18.97 -8.03
CA VAL A 47 -36.24 -20.20 -8.79
C VAL A 47 -37.54 -20.80 -8.30
N VAL A 48 -38.62 -20.60 -9.10
CA VAL A 48 -39.93 -21.09 -8.78
C VAL A 48 -39.95 -22.60 -9.01
N ARG A 49 -39.93 -23.37 -7.94
CA ARG A 49 -40.45 -24.72 -7.90
C ARG A 49 -41.57 -24.73 -6.88
N GLY A 50 -42.82 -24.75 -7.37
CA GLY A 50 -44.01 -24.97 -6.55
C GLY A 50 -44.21 -24.02 -5.37
N ASP A 51 -45.29 -23.40 -5.27
CA ASP A 51 -45.96 -22.49 -4.32
C ASP A 51 -45.32 -22.01 -2.99
N GLU A 52 -44.09 -22.38 -2.63
CA GLU A 52 -43.33 -21.83 -1.52
C GLU A 52 -42.00 -21.27 -2.03
N LYS A 53 -41.78 -19.96 -1.81
CA LYS A 53 -40.53 -19.28 -2.11
C LYS A 53 -39.45 -19.76 -1.11
N GLU A 54 -38.75 -20.82 -1.47
CA GLU A 54 -37.62 -21.33 -0.70
C GLU A 54 -36.46 -20.33 -0.76
N TYR A 55 -36.14 -19.71 0.38
CA TYR A 55 -35.02 -18.78 0.55
C TYR A 55 -33.73 -19.59 0.83
N ILE A 56 -32.83 -19.67 -0.14
CA ILE A 56 -31.58 -20.45 -0.02
C ILE A 56 -30.57 -19.82 0.88
N GLY A 57 -30.66 -18.51 1.14
CA GLY A 57 -29.80 -17.81 2.12
C GLY A 57 -28.46 -17.28 1.58
N PHE A 58 -28.27 -17.18 0.28
CA PHE A 58 -27.02 -16.64 -0.31
C PHE A 58 -26.69 -15.19 0.12
N ALA A 59 -27.70 -14.42 0.52
CA ALA A 59 -27.50 -13.05 1.01
C ALA A 59 -26.61 -12.96 2.27
N THR A 60 -26.35 -14.06 2.97
CA THR A 60 -25.46 -14.11 4.14
C THR A 60 -23.99 -14.36 3.79
N LEU A 61 -23.67 -14.66 2.52
CA LEU A 61 -22.30 -14.94 2.09
C LEU A 61 -21.33 -13.77 2.34
N PRO A 62 -21.67 -12.50 2.05
CA PRO A 62 -20.79 -11.36 2.34
C PRO A 62 -20.45 -11.26 3.83
N GLU A 63 -21.41 -11.50 4.72
CA GLU A 63 -21.18 -11.50 6.17
C GLU A 63 -20.22 -12.63 6.61
N GLN A 64 -20.32 -13.79 5.97
CA GLN A 64 -19.41 -14.92 6.27
C GLN A 64 -17.98 -14.62 5.85
N VAL A 65 -17.79 -14.00 4.67
CA VAL A 65 -16.47 -13.58 4.16
C VAL A 65 -15.92 -12.50 5.08
N HIS A 66 -16.68 -11.48 5.41
CA HIS A 66 -16.30 -10.41 6.33
C HIS A 66 -15.86 -10.96 7.69
N ARG A 67 -16.67 -11.84 8.31
CA ARG A 67 -16.34 -12.46 9.59
C ARG A 67 -15.06 -13.29 9.54
N LYS A 68 -14.81 -13.98 8.44
CA LYS A 68 -13.60 -14.77 8.24
C LYS A 68 -12.37 -13.85 8.09
N SER A 69 -12.50 -12.77 7.34
CA SER A 69 -11.43 -11.76 7.14
C SER A 69 -11.08 -11.06 8.46
N VAL A 70 -12.07 -10.64 9.23
CA VAL A 70 -11.86 -10.02 10.55
C VAL A 70 -11.15 -10.97 11.51
N LYS A 71 -11.52 -12.26 11.54
CA LYS A 71 -10.84 -13.26 12.38
C LYS A 71 -9.39 -13.50 11.98
N ARG A 72 -9.10 -13.51 10.68
CA ARG A 72 -7.75 -13.71 10.16
C ARG A 72 -6.86 -12.49 10.45
N GLY A 73 -7.44 -11.30 10.45
CA GLY A 73 -6.72 -10.03 10.49
C GLY A 73 -6.13 -9.68 9.13
N PHE A 74 -5.52 -8.51 9.06
CA PHE A 74 -4.93 -7.97 7.84
C PHE A 74 -3.43 -7.74 8.03
N ASP A 75 -2.64 -8.10 7.03
CA ASP A 75 -1.21 -7.79 6.96
C ASP A 75 -1.01 -6.67 5.94
N PHE A 76 -0.27 -5.63 6.32
CA PHE A 76 0.10 -4.55 5.42
C PHE A 76 1.56 -4.15 5.64
N THR A 77 2.32 -4.09 4.56
CA THR A 77 3.74 -3.71 4.61
C THR A 77 3.94 -2.42 3.83
N LEU A 78 4.38 -1.40 4.55
CA LEU A 78 4.66 -0.06 4.05
C LEU A 78 6.18 0.17 4.03
N MET A 79 6.74 0.48 2.87
CA MET A 79 8.12 0.91 2.71
C MET A 79 8.19 2.43 2.60
N VAL A 80 9.19 3.04 3.20
CA VAL A 80 9.46 4.48 3.07
C VAL A 80 10.86 4.70 2.52
N VAL A 81 10.93 5.45 1.42
CA VAL A 81 12.15 5.73 0.68
C VAL A 81 12.30 7.24 0.47
N GLY A 82 13.50 7.75 0.48
CA GLY A 82 13.77 9.18 0.23
C GLY A 82 15.03 9.64 0.92
N GLU A 83 15.41 10.88 0.62
CA GLU A 83 16.62 11.51 1.17
C GLU A 83 16.61 11.60 2.70
N THR A 84 17.79 11.62 3.28
CA THR A 84 17.99 11.82 4.72
C THR A 84 17.41 13.18 5.16
N GLY A 85 16.79 13.19 6.34
CA GLY A 85 16.28 14.43 6.93
C GLY A 85 14.92 14.90 6.40
N LEU A 86 14.29 14.21 5.45
CA LEU A 86 12.95 14.56 4.94
C LEU A 86 11.81 14.30 5.93
N GLY A 87 12.08 13.64 7.05
CA GLY A 87 11.07 13.39 8.08
C GLY A 87 10.26 12.11 7.87
N LYS A 88 10.81 11.10 7.17
CA LYS A 88 10.18 9.79 6.93
C LYS A 88 9.64 9.17 8.20
N SER A 89 10.50 8.92 9.18
CA SER A 89 10.13 8.29 10.46
C SER A 89 9.12 9.13 11.25
N THR A 90 9.22 10.46 11.19
CA THR A 90 8.27 11.38 11.83
C THR A 90 6.89 11.30 11.22
N LEU A 91 6.79 11.19 9.88
CA LEU A 91 5.51 11.02 9.20
C LEU A 91 4.85 9.70 9.57
N ILE A 92 5.62 8.62 9.63
CA ILE A 92 5.11 7.29 10.02
C ILE A 92 4.54 7.32 11.45
N ASN A 93 5.25 7.94 12.40
CA ASN A 93 4.74 8.12 13.75
C ASN A 93 3.42 8.92 13.76
N SER A 94 3.30 9.92 12.90
CA SER A 94 2.08 10.72 12.78
C SER A 94 0.94 9.92 12.16
N LEU A 95 1.20 9.10 11.14
CA LEU A 95 0.19 8.31 10.43
C LEU A 95 -0.50 7.28 11.33
N PHE A 96 0.27 6.57 12.14
CA PHE A 96 -0.23 5.48 12.95
C PHE A 96 -0.44 5.87 14.43
N LEU A 97 -0.30 7.15 14.76
CA LEU A 97 -0.47 7.70 16.12
C LEU A 97 0.35 6.97 17.19
N THR A 98 1.46 6.38 16.78
CA THR A 98 2.30 5.52 17.60
C THR A 98 3.73 6.04 17.55
N ASP A 99 4.41 6.03 18.68
CA ASP A 99 5.83 6.35 18.70
C ASP A 99 6.65 5.07 18.45
N LEU A 100 6.81 4.74 17.18
CA LEU A 100 7.55 3.56 16.70
C LEU A 100 9.05 3.61 17.03
N TYR A 101 9.54 4.79 17.35
CA TYR A 101 10.98 5.06 17.47
C TYR A 101 11.36 5.55 18.88
N LYS A 102 10.56 5.21 19.92
CA LYS A 102 10.81 5.58 21.33
C LYS A 102 12.20 5.20 21.79
N ASP A 103 12.70 4.06 21.34
CA ASP A 103 14.00 3.53 21.77
C ASP A 103 15.18 4.13 20.98
N ARG A 104 14.90 5.02 20.02
CA ARG A 104 15.93 5.67 19.23
C ARG A 104 16.49 6.84 20.04
N GLN A 105 17.59 6.63 20.73
CA GLN A 105 18.33 7.72 21.34
C GLN A 105 18.80 8.69 20.23
N PRO A 106 18.72 10.01 20.46
CA PRO A 106 19.30 10.98 19.53
C PRO A 106 20.81 10.71 19.44
N THR A 107 21.23 10.06 18.37
CA THR A 107 22.64 9.84 18.07
C THR A 107 23.25 11.12 17.54
N ASP A 108 24.52 11.36 17.87
CA ASP A 108 25.29 12.48 17.32
C ASP A 108 25.20 12.51 15.78
N PRO A 109 25.16 13.70 15.16
CA PRO A 109 25.09 13.83 13.70
C PRO A 109 26.14 13.02 12.95
N THR A 110 27.33 12.88 13.52
CA THR A 110 28.46 12.07 13.00
C THR A 110 28.16 10.56 13.00
N GLU A 111 27.48 10.04 14.03
CA GLU A 111 27.12 8.62 14.10
C GLU A 111 25.95 8.25 13.18
N LYS A 112 25.07 9.21 12.88
CA LYS A 112 23.97 9.01 11.90
C LYS A 112 24.49 8.71 10.50
N ILE A 113 25.58 9.35 10.09
CA ILE A 113 26.19 9.16 8.76
C ILE A 113 26.71 7.72 8.62
N ASN A 114 27.21 7.11 9.67
CA ASN A 114 27.77 5.76 9.64
C ASN A 114 26.74 4.62 9.79
N LYS A 115 25.50 4.92 10.23
CA LYS A 115 24.44 3.90 10.49
C LYS A 115 23.44 3.71 9.35
N THR A 116 23.53 4.45 8.28
CA THR A 116 22.52 4.54 7.21
C THR A 116 22.57 3.41 6.17
N THR A 117 23.25 2.31 6.41
CA THR A 117 23.41 1.21 5.44
C THR A 117 22.46 0.04 5.63
N LYS A 118 21.60 0.04 6.65
CA LYS A 118 20.71 -1.11 6.95
C LYS A 118 19.24 -0.71 6.92
N ILE A 119 18.45 -1.51 6.20
CA ILE A 119 16.99 -1.43 6.25
C ILE A 119 16.51 -1.83 7.64
N GLU A 120 15.71 -0.98 8.29
CA GLU A 120 15.04 -1.27 9.55
C GLU A 120 13.61 -1.73 9.31
N LYS A 121 13.28 -2.94 9.75
CA LYS A 121 11.92 -3.47 9.72
C LYS A 121 11.31 -3.39 11.12
N ARG A 122 10.15 -2.77 11.24
CA ARG A 122 9.36 -2.71 12.48
C ARG A 122 7.95 -3.20 12.23
N THR A 123 7.51 -4.14 13.03
CA THR A 123 6.15 -4.69 12.94
C THR A 123 5.38 -4.32 14.19
N MET A 124 4.15 -3.89 14.00
CA MET A 124 3.21 -3.57 15.08
C MET A 124 1.85 -4.20 14.79
N GLU A 125 1.15 -4.54 15.84
CA GLU A 125 -0.25 -4.95 15.77
C GLU A 125 -1.14 -3.81 16.27
N ILE A 126 -2.07 -3.42 15.43
CA ILE A 126 -3.06 -2.38 15.70
C ILE A 126 -4.42 -3.08 15.74
N GLU A 127 -5.16 -2.90 16.83
CA GLU A 127 -6.52 -3.41 16.92
C GLU A 127 -7.50 -2.25 17.07
N GLU A 128 -8.43 -2.15 16.14
CA GLU A 128 -9.49 -1.17 16.17
C GLU A 128 -10.85 -1.83 15.94
N LYS A 129 -11.78 -1.69 16.90
CA LYS A 129 -13.15 -2.26 16.82
C LYS A 129 -13.20 -3.76 16.49
N GLY A 130 -12.22 -4.52 17.01
CA GLY A 130 -12.13 -5.97 16.80
C GLY A 130 -11.47 -6.39 15.48
N VAL A 131 -11.06 -5.44 14.66
CA VAL A 131 -10.26 -5.70 13.45
C VAL A 131 -8.79 -5.57 13.79
N ARG A 132 -8.00 -6.61 13.50
CA ARG A 132 -6.55 -6.62 13.73
C ARG A 132 -5.82 -6.34 12.44
N LEU A 133 -4.94 -5.35 12.48
CA LEU A 133 -4.00 -5.01 11.41
C LEU A 133 -2.57 -5.25 11.91
N ARG A 134 -1.85 -6.11 11.24
CA ARG A 134 -0.41 -6.24 11.43
C ARG A 134 0.31 -5.38 10.40
N LEU A 135 0.73 -4.21 10.86
CA LEU A 135 1.48 -3.26 10.06
C LEU A 135 2.97 -3.54 10.17
N THR A 136 3.62 -3.70 9.03
CA THR A 136 5.08 -3.74 8.95
C THR A 136 5.57 -2.48 8.25
N VAL A 137 6.40 -1.71 8.94
CA VAL A 137 7.07 -0.53 8.38
C VAL A 137 8.51 -0.90 8.05
N VAL A 138 8.90 -0.63 6.82
CA VAL A 138 10.25 -0.83 6.30
C VAL A 138 10.85 0.55 6.08
N ASP A 139 11.64 1.01 7.05
CA ASP A 139 12.37 2.27 6.97
C ASP A 139 13.70 2.02 6.25
N THR A 140 13.89 2.70 5.13
CA THR A 140 15.13 2.60 4.37
C THR A 140 16.11 3.69 4.76
N PRO A 141 17.41 3.41 4.69
CA PRO A 141 18.41 4.45 4.88
C PRO A 141 18.13 5.61 3.92
N GLY A 142 18.20 6.83 4.43
CA GLY A 142 18.12 8.01 3.58
C GLY A 142 19.30 8.03 2.61
N PHE A 143 19.03 8.32 1.36
CA PHE A 143 20.09 8.57 0.38
C PHE A 143 20.46 10.06 0.36
N GLY A 144 21.55 10.40 -0.33
CA GLY A 144 22.02 11.78 -0.48
C GLY A 144 23.17 12.18 0.47
N ASP A 145 23.43 11.40 1.52
CA ASP A 145 24.56 11.64 2.44
C ASP A 145 25.88 11.04 1.90
N ALA A 146 25.81 10.06 1.01
CA ALA A 146 26.97 9.42 0.40
C ALA A 146 27.25 9.97 -0.99
N LEU A 147 28.53 10.06 -1.35
CA LEU A 147 28.97 10.46 -2.69
C LEU A 147 28.50 9.49 -3.79
N ASN A 148 28.32 8.22 -3.44
CA ASN A 148 27.79 7.20 -4.35
C ASN A 148 26.41 6.73 -3.86
N CYS A 149 25.36 7.20 -4.52
CA CYS A 149 23.98 6.84 -4.24
C CYS A 149 23.49 5.59 -5.01
N GLU A 150 24.32 5.02 -5.91
CA GLU A 150 23.93 3.86 -6.72
C GLU A 150 23.64 2.61 -5.86
N GLU A 151 24.33 2.44 -4.76
CA GLU A 151 24.08 1.31 -3.87
C GLU A 151 22.76 1.43 -3.11
N SER A 152 22.27 2.64 -2.86
CA SER A 152 21.07 2.87 -2.05
C SER A 152 19.80 2.30 -2.71
N TYR A 153 19.62 2.45 -4.04
CA TYR A 153 18.46 1.86 -4.71
C TYR A 153 18.58 0.33 -4.83
N ARG A 154 19.80 -0.21 -5.00
CA ARG A 154 20.02 -1.66 -5.07
C ARG A 154 19.62 -2.37 -3.77
N VAL A 155 19.85 -1.74 -2.63
CA VAL A 155 19.45 -2.28 -1.32
C VAL A 155 17.93 -2.37 -1.22
N CYS A 156 17.21 -1.33 -1.67
CA CYS A 156 15.74 -1.31 -1.67
C CYS A 156 15.17 -2.32 -2.67
N GLU A 157 15.72 -2.35 -3.89
CA GLU A 157 15.32 -3.28 -4.95
C GLU A 157 15.52 -4.74 -4.50
N LYS A 158 16.71 -5.05 -4.00
CA LYS A 158 17.01 -6.38 -3.48
C LYS A 158 16.08 -6.80 -2.34
N TYR A 159 15.76 -5.88 -1.43
CA TYR A 159 14.84 -6.18 -0.33
C TYR A 159 13.46 -6.60 -0.85
N ILE A 160 12.91 -5.88 -1.85
CA ILE A 160 11.62 -6.20 -2.46
C ILE A 160 11.70 -7.58 -3.13
N ASP A 161 12.73 -7.83 -3.92
CA ASP A 161 12.95 -9.12 -4.59
C ASP A 161 13.12 -10.27 -3.57
N ASP A 162 13.82 -10.07 -2.48
CA ASP A 162 13.98 -11.05 -1.41
C ASP A 162 12.64 -11.40 -0.73
N GLN A 163 11.73 -10.40 -0.54
CA GLN A 163 10.40 -10.67 -0.01
C GLN A 163 9.52 -11.44 -1.01
N PHE A 164 9.58 -11.11 -2.30
CA PHE A 164 8.90 -11.86 -3.35
C PHE A 164 9.43 -13.29 -3.47
N ASN A 165 10.75 -13.47 -3.46
CA ASN A 165 11.39 -14.79 -3.48
C ASN A 165 10.95 -15.64 -2.29
N LYS A 166 10.90 -15.07 -1.10
CA LYS A 166 10.45 -15.76 0.11
C LYS A 166 9.00 -16.23 -0.02
N TYR A 167 8.12 -15.32 -0.47
CA TYR A 167 6.71 -15.66 -0.69
C TYR A 167 6.56 -16.76 -1.76
N PHE A 168 7.33 -16.69 -2.85
CA PHE A 168 7.35 -17.71 -3.91
C PHE A 168 7.83 -19.07 -3.39
N GLN A 169 8.84 -19.10 -2.52
CA GLN A 169 9.30 -20.33 -1.88
C GLN A 169 8.24 -20.93 -0.95
N ASP A 170 7.58 -20.10 -0.14
CA ASP A 170 6.50 -20.52 0.75
C ASP A 170 5.29 -21.04 -0.06
N GLU A 171 4.94 -20.40 -1.18
CA GLU A 171 3.86 -20.81 -2.08
C GLU A 171 4.18 -22.14 -2.79
N SER A 172 5.41 -22.34 -3.23
CA SER A 172 5.85 -23.58 -3.89
C SER A 172 6.09 -24.72 -2.92
N GLY A 173 6.17 -24.44 -1.61
CA GLY A 173 6.39 -25.42 -0.56
C GLY A 173 5.19 -26.34 -0.30
N LEU A 174 5.44 -27.41 0.49
CA LEU A 174 4.40 -28.38 0.85
C LEU A 174 3.37 -27.82 1.84
N ASN A 175 3.75 -26.88 2.68
CA ASN A 175 2.89 -26.31 3.71
C ASN A 175 2.40 -24.90 3.31
N ARG A 176 1.25 -24.83 2.64
CA ARG A 176 0.63 -23.57 2.15
C ARG A 176 -0.40 -22.96 3.10
N ARG A 177 -0.64 -23.57 4.27
CA ARG A 177 -1.77 -23.18 5.13
C ARG A 177 -1.60 -21.83 5.82
N ASN A 178 -0.37 -21.43 6.10
CA ASN A 178 -0.07 -20.21 6.87
C ASN A 178 1.07 -19.41 6.21
N ILE A 179 0.91 -19.10 4.92
CA ILE A 179 1.85 -18.22 4.25
C ILE A 179 1.68 -16.81 4.81
N GLN A 180 2.76 -16.28 5.38
CA GLN A 180 2.80 -14.92 5.89
C GLN A 180 3.14 -13.96 4.77
N ASP A 181 2.24 -13.01 4.49
CA ASP A 181 2.48 -11.98 3.49
C ASP A 181 3.39 -10.88 4.07
N ASN A 182 4.67 -10.90 3.66
CA ASN A 182 5.67 -9.91 4.01
C ASN A 182 6.09 -9.07 2.79
N ARG A 183 5.40 -9.21 1.65
CA ARG A 183 5.68 -8.43 0.45
C ARG A 183 5.41 -6.96 0.72
N VAL A 184 6.12 -6.09 0.02
CA VAL A 184 5.91 -4.64 0.15
C VAL A 184 4.68 -4.25 -0.66
N HIS A 185 3.61 -3.78 0.01
CA HIS A 185 2.35 -3.41 -0.63
C HIS A 185 2.33 -1.97 -1.13
N CYS A 186 3.04 -1.09 -0.44
CA CYS A 186 3.11 0.32 -0.80
C CYS A 186 4.50 0.89 -0.49
N CYS A 187 5.02 1.71 -1.38
CA CYS A 187 6.26 2.45 -1.19
C CYS A 187 5.97 3.95 -1.22
N LEU A 188 6.07 4.62 -0.08
CA LEU A 188 6.03 6.08 0.00
C LEU A 188 7.40 6.64 -0.41
N TYR A 189 7.44 7.27 -1.57
CA TYR A 189 8.65 7.92 -2.07
C TYR A 189 8.66 9.39 -1.70
N PHE A 190 9.54 9.76 -0.79
CA PHE A 190 9.66 11.12 -0.25
C PHE A 190 10.51 11.99 -1.16
N ILE A 191 9.87 13.03 -1.70
CA ILE A 191 10.49 14.02 -2.57
C ILE A 191 10.72 15.30 -1.76
N PRO A 192 11.92 15.89 -1.86
CA PRO A 192 12.21 17.14 -1.16
C PRO A 192 11.36 18.31 -1.71
N PRO A 193 11.02 19.31 -0.87
CA PRO A 193 10.17 20.42 -1.27
C PRO A 193 10.92 21.53 -2.02
N TYR A 194 12.12 21.28 -2.48
CA TYR A 194 12.93 22.26 -3.22
C TYR A 194 13.23 21.77 -4.63
N GLY A 195 13.52 22.72 -5.51
CA GLY A 195 13.73 22.45 -6.93
C GLY A 195 12.50 22.76 -7.77
N HIS A 196 12.58 22.43 -9.05
CA HIS A 196 11.53 22.74 -10.03
C HIS A 196 10.72 21.51 -10.47
N GLY A 197 11.11 20.32 -10.06
CA GLY A 197 10.53 19.03 -10.41
C GLY A 197 11.34 17.90 -9.78
N LEU A 198 11.32 16.72 -10.40
CA LEU A 198 12.09 15.57 -9.96
C LEU A 198 13.58 15.74 -10.29
N ARG A 199 14.43 15.36 -9.36
CA ARG A 199 15.88 15.31 -9.61
C ARG A 199 16.22 14.03 -10.39
N GLN A 200 17.34 14.03 -11.09
CA GLN A 200 17.81 12.85 -11.81
C GLN A 200 17.94 11.61 -10.92
N LEU A 201 18.36 11.79 -9.67
CA LEU A 201 18.45 10.72 -8.69
C LEU A 201 17.07 10.14 -8.35
N ASP A 202 16.06 11.00 -8.17
CA ASP A 202 14.69 10.57 -7.87
C ASP A 202 14.09 9.79 -9.06
N ILE A 203 14.34 10.27 -10.28
CA ILE A 203 13.90 9.60 -11.52
C ILE A 203 14.52 8.20 -11.64
N GLU A 204 15.82 8.06 -11.43
CA GLU A 204 16.51 6.77 -11.51
C GLU A 204 16.00 5.80 -10.43
N PHE A 205 15.81 6.29 -9.20
CA PHE A 205 15.26 5.50 -8.11
C PHE A 205 13.84 5.01 -8.40
N MET A 206 12.96 5.92 -8.80
CA MET A 206 11.57 5.59 -9.14
C MET A 206 11.50 4.62 -10.33
N ARG A 207 12.33 4.82 -11.36
CA ARG A 207 12.41 3.94 -12.54
C ARG A 207 12.83 2.50 -12.19
N ARG A 208 13.59 2.29 -11.13
CA ARG A 208 13.98 0.95 -10.65
C ARG A 208 12.89 0.27 -9.85
N LEU A 209 12.07 1.04 -9.15
CA LEU A 209 11.09 0.50 -8.21
C LEU A 209 9.68 0.35 -8.79
N HIS A 210 9.29 1.18 -9.79
CA HIS A 210 7.89 1.30 -10.23
C HIS A 210 7.25 -0.01 -10.70
N LYS A 211 8.03 -0.94 -11.27
CA LYS A 211 7.51 -2.24 -11.72
C LYS A 211 7.44 -3.30 -10.63
N LYS A 212 7.97 -3.00 -9.44
CA LYS A 212 8.12 -3.97 -8.36
C LYS A 212 7.26 -3.64 -7.14
N VAL A 213 6.79 -2.40 -7.02
CA VAL A 213 6.03 -1.95 -5.86
C VAL A 213 5.08 -0.80 -6.23
N ASN A 214 3.94 -0.70 -5.57
CA ASN A 214 3.03 0.45 -5.71
C ASN A 214 3.72 1.71 -5.20
N LEU A 215 4.12 2.57 -6.12
CA LEU A 215 4.90 3.76 -5.84
C LEU A 215 3.96 4.95 -5.61
N VAL A 216 4.00 5.52 -4.41
CA VAL A 216 3.21 6.69 -4.01
C VAL A 216 4.15 7.85 -3.74
N PRO A 217 4.27 8.83 -4.65
CA PRO A 217 5.12 10.01 -4.45
C PRO A 217 4.52 10.95 -3.41
N VAL A 218 5.36 11.42 -2.50
CA VAL A 218 4.98 12.29 -1.39
C VAL A 218 5.95 13.46 -1.29
N ILE A 219 5.45 14.69 -1.37
CA ILE A 219 6.25 15.90 -1.15
C ILE A 219 6.40 16.09 0.36
N ALA A 220 7.63 15.99 0.85
CA ALA A 220 7.95 16.15 2.25
C ALA A 220 7.96 17.63 2.66
N LYS A 221 7.78 17.90 3.96
CA LYS A 221 7.91 19.26 4.54
C LYS A 221 7.13 20.30 3.76
N ALA A 222 5.86 20.03 3.46
CA ALA A 222 5.00 20.90 2.66
C ALA A 222 4.78 22.30 3.26
N ASP A 223 5.16 22.49 4.51
CA ASP A 223 5.11 23.75 5.25
C ASP A 223 6.12 24.82 4.79
N VAL A 224 7.14 24.41 4.04
CA VAL A 224 8.12 25.36 3.46
C VAL A 224 7.66 25.94 2.13
N LEU A 225 6.54 25.45 1.58
CA LEU A 225 6.01 25.87 0.28
C LEU A 225 4.72 26.68 0.44
N THR A 226 4.58 27.72 -0.36
CA THR A 226 3.30 28.40 -0.55
C THR A 226 2.33 27.52 -1.35
N GLN A 227 1.04 27.81 -1.33
CA GLN A 227 0.03 27.06 -2.09
C GLN A 227 0.30 27.07 -3.62
N LYS A 228 0.80 28.21 -4.13
CA LYS A 228 1.16 28.35 -5.56
C LYS A 228 2.37 27.46 -5.91
N GLU A 229 3.38 27.45 -5.06
CA GLU A 229 4.57 26.62 -5.24
C GLU A 229 4.24 25.13 -5.12
N LYS A 230 3.41 24.74 -4.15
CA LYS A 230 2.92 23.34 -4.03
C LYS A 230 2.25 22.88 -5.33
N LYS A 231 1.32 23.68 -5.86
CA LYS A 231 0.62 23.35 -7.10
C LYS A 231 1.58 23.20 -8.27
N ARG A 232 2.47 24.19 -8.45
CA ARG A 232 3.48 24.18 -9.52
C ARG A 232 4.43 22.97 -9.42
N LEU A 233 4.87 22.65 -8.21
CA LEU A 233 5.76 21.49 -7.98
C LEU A 233 5.04 20.18 -8.32
N LYS A 234 3.80 19.99 -7.87
CA LYS A 234 2.98 18.83 -8.21
C LYS A 234 2.82 18.66 -9.73
N GLU A 235 2.46 19.74 -10.43
CA GLU A 235 2.29 19.73 -11.89
C GLU A 235 3.59 19.37 -12.62
N ASN A 236 4.73 19.91 -12.19
CA ASN A 236 6.03 19.62 -12.79
C ASN A 236 6.45 18.17 -12.53
N MET A 237 6.25 17.70 -11.30
CA MET A 237 6.53 16.29 -10.96
C MET A 237 5.72 15.31 -11.81
N MET A 238 4.43 15.57 -12.02
CA MET A 238 3.60 14.72 -12.87
C MET A 238 4.07 14.74 -14.34
N LYS A 239 4.53 15.90 -14.84
CA LYS A 239 5.15 15.98 -16.17
C LYS A 239 6.45 15.18 -16.26
N ASP A 240 7.30 15.26 -15.23
CA ASP A 240 8.56 14.51 -15.19
C ASP A 240 8.32 13.00 -15.11
N ILE A 241 7.33 12.56 -14.32
CA ILE A 241 6.89 11.17 -14.20
C ILE A 241 6.44 10.65 -15.57
N ALA A 242 5.57 11.38 -16.26
CA ALA A 242 5.07 11.02 -17.58
C ALA A 242 6.20 11.00 -18.64
N ALA A 243 7.06 12.03 -18.66
CA ALA A 243 8.18 12.12 -19.59
C ALA A 243 9.20 10.98 -19.44
N ASN A 244 9.36 10.44 -18.23
CA ASN A 244 10.27 9.34 -17.94
C ASN A 244 9.60 7.96 -17.93
N GLN A 245 8.31 7.87 -18.28
CA GLN A 245 7.54 6.63 -18.33
C GLN A 245 7.61 5.86 -17.01
N ILE A 246 7.45 6.58 -15.91
CA ILE A 246 7.42 5.99 -14.56
C ILE A 246 5.96 5.70 -14.22
N GLU A 247 5.66 4.46 -13.92
CA GLU A 247 4.34 4.03 -13.45
C GLU A 247 4.26 4.28 -11.96
N ILE A 248 3.34 5.14 -11.53
CA ILE A 248 3.02 5.38 -10.13
C ILE A 248 1.69 4.71 -9.81
N TYR A 249 1.35 4.58 -8.51
CA TYR A 249 0.06 4.04 -8.14
C TYR A 249 -1.07 4.87 -8.76
N GLU A 250 -1.91 4.21 -9.54
CA GLU A 250 -3.11 4.78 -10.13
C GLU A 250 -4.32 4.32 -9.32
N PHE A 251 -5.20 5.27 -9.05
CA PHE A 251 -6.43 4.98 -8.32
C PHE A 251 -7.39 4.22 -9.24
N PRO A 252 -7.99 3.12 -8.77
CA PRO A 252 -8.99 2.42 -9.57
C PRO A 252 -10.16 3.33 -9.93
N GLU A 253 -10.85 2.99 -10.99
CA GLU A 253 -12.10 3.67 -11.34
C GLU A 253 -13.19 3.27 -10.35
N CYS A 254 -14.00 4.25 -9.92
CA CYS A 254 -15.14 3.98 -9.05
C CYS A 254 -16.25 3.28 -9.83
N ASP A 255 -16.80 2.23 -9.26
CA ASP A 255 -17.97 1.58 -9.84
C ASP A 255 -19.18 2.53 -9.93
N PRO A 256 -19.99 2.43 -11.01
CA PRO A 256 -21.20 3.25 -11.15
C PRO A 256 -22.18 3.08 -9.98
N GLU A 257 -22.16 1.92 -9.31
CA GLU A 257 -23.07 1.57 -8.21
C GLU A 257 -22.56 2.03 -6.82
N GLU A 258 -21.35 2.55 -6.71
CA GLU A 258 -20.81 3.06 -5.45
C GLU A 258 -21.50 4.33 -4.97
N ASP A 259 -21.42 4.57 -3.66
CA ASP A 259 -22.00 5.74 -3.01
C ASP A 259 -21.39 7.05 -3.57
N ASP A 260 -22.23 8.04 -3.82
CA ASP A 260 -21.81 9.38 -4.31
C ASP A 260 -20.84 10.08 -3.35
N GLU A 261 -20.88 9.76 -2.04
CA GLU A 261 -19.95 10.27 -1.05
C GLU A 261 -18.55 9.67 -1.25
N PHE A 262 -18.47 8.37 -1.54
CA PHE A 262 -17.20 7.68 -1.84
C PHE A 262 -16.60 8.23 -3.14
N LYS A 263 -17.39 8.35 -4.22
CA LYS A 263 -16.94 8.92 -5.50
C LYS A 263 -16.38 10.33 -5.35
N ARG A 264 -17.04 11.17 -4.54
CA ARG A 264 -16.55 12.52 -4.27
C ARG A 264 -15.23 12.51 -3.49
N GLN A 265 -15.11 11.61 -2.48
CA GLN A 265 -13.90 11.48 -1.69
C GLN A 265 -12.73 10.96 -2.55
N ASP A 266 -12.97 9.97 -3.39
CA ASP A 266 -11.98 9.44 -4.32
C ASP A 266 -11.51 10.49 -5.33
N ALA A 267 -12.43 11.25 -5.93
CA ALA A 267 -12.09 12.36 -6.82
C ALA A 267 -11.25 13.45 -6.12
N GLU A 268 -11.51 13.72 -4.83
CA GLU A 268 -10.72 14.65 -4.04
C GLU A 268 -9.30 14.10 -3.76
N LEU A 269 -9.16 12.80 -3.51
CA LEU A 269 -7.87 12.14 -3.35
C LEU A 269 -7.06 12.20 -4.65
N LYS A 270 -7.67 11.84 -5.78
CA LYS A 270 -7.06 11.90 -7.12
C LYS A 270 -6.58 13.31 -7.45
N ALA A 271 -7.40 14.33 -7.20
CA ALA A 271 -7.04 15.74 -7.45
C ALA A 271 -5.90 16.25 -6.55
N SER A 272 -5.69 15.62 -5.40
CA SER A 272 -4.66 16.03 -4.43
C SER A 272 -3.32 15.33 -4.64
N PHE A 273 -3.29 14.32 -5.48
CA PHE A 273 -2.09 13.53 -5.77
C PHE A 273 -1.12 14.29 -6.70
N PRO A 274 0.21 14.22 -6.48
CA PRO A 274 0.95 13.69 -5.32
C PRO A 274 0.69 14.45 -4.02
N PHE A 275 0.71 13.74 -2.88
CA PHE A 275 0.38 14.35 -1.59
C PHE A 275 1.54 15.19 -1.04
N ALA A 276 1.23 16.43 -0.64
CA ALA A 276 2.19 17.31 0.03
C ALA A 276 1.93 17.27 1.54
N VAL A 277 2.86 16.70 2.32
CA VAL A 277 2.61 16.33 3.71
C VAL A 277 3.61 16.91 4.70
N ILE A 278 3.17 16.93 5.94
CA ILE A 278 3.96 17.33 7.10
C ILE A 278 3.79 16.24 8.17
N GLY A 279 4.86 15.88 8.86
CA GLY A 279 4.81 15.06 10.06
C GLY A 279 5.31 15.86 11.26
N SER A 280 4.76 15.57 12.43
CA SER A 280 5.27 16.09 13.70
C SER A 280 5.07 15.09 14.84
N ASN A 281 6.06 14.97 15.71
CA ASN A 281 5.96 14.24 16.98
C ASN A 281 5.49 15.15 18.13
N THR A 282 5.47 16.48 17.91
CA THR A 282 5.12 17.45 18.94
C THR A 282 3.63 17.69 18.96
N VAL A 283 3.05 17.66 20.17
CA VAL A 283 1.66 18.06 20.41
C VAL A 283 1.69 19.48 20.97
N LEU A 284 0.97 20.37 20.31
CA LEU A 284 0.85 21.79 20.65
C LEU A 284 -0.58 22.07 21.12
N GLU A 285 -0.72 23.09 21.95
CA GLU A 285 -2.02 23.60 22.34
C GLU A 285 -2.35 24.86 21.52
N VAL A 286 -3.32 24.75 20.65
CA VAL A 286 -3.79 25.84 19.79
C VAL A 286 -5.24 26.12 20.08
N ALA A 287 -5.57 27.32 20.53
CA ALA A 287 -6.94 27.71 20.87
C ALA A 287 -7.65 26.72 21.83
N GLY A 288 -6.94 26.18 22.81
CA GLY A 288 -7.47 25.23 23.79
C GLY A 288 -7.66 23.79 23.27
N ARG A 289 -7.15 23.49 22.08
CA ARG A 289 -7.15 22.14 21.50
C ARG A 289 -5.72 21.60 21.40
N ARG A 290 -5.57 20.34 21.75
CA ARG A 290 -4.30 19.63 21.54
C ARG A 290 -4.23 19.14 20.10
N VAL A 291 -3.30 19.68 19.33
CA VAL A 291 -3.09 19.34 17.92
C VAL A 291 -1.63 18.95 17.69
N ARG A 292 -1.41 17.98 16.80
CA ARG A 292 -0.05 17.71 16.32
C ARG A 292 0.35 18.80 15.35
N GLY A 293 1.51 19.40 15.56
CA GLY A 293 1.93 20.49 14.73
C GLY A 293 3.39 20.87 14.90
N ARG A 294 3.81 21.84 14.12
CA ARG A 294 5.12 22.48 14.20
C ARG A 294 4.91 23.92 14.58
N GLN A 295 5.66 24.37 15.57
CA GLN A 295 5.67 25.74 15.99
C GLN A 295 6.84 26.49 15.34
N TYR A 296 6.51 27.60 14.71
CA TYR A 296 7.46 28.54 14.11
C TYR A 296 7.32 29.91 14.74
N PRO A 297 8.34 30.80 14.64
CA PRO A 297 8.22 32.17 15.14
C PRO A 297 7.05 32.98 14.56
N TRP A 298 6.60 32.59 13.36
CA TRP A 298 5.51 33.28 12.63
C TRP A 298 4.16 32.57 12.76
N GLY A 299 4.07 31.42 13.41
CA GLY A 299 2.80 30.71 13.56
C GLY A 299 2.92 29.23 13.80
N VAL A 300 1.81 28.53 13.83
CA VAL A 300 1.71 27.09 14.02
C VAL A 300 1.20 26.42 12.75
N VAL A 301 1.85 25.34 12.36
CA VAL A 301 1.41 24.48 11.27
C VAL A 301 0.86 23.19 11.86
N GLU A 302 -0.43 22.94 11.65
CA GLU A 302 -1.13 21.76 12.15
C GLU A 302 -1.05 20.62 11.12
N VAL A 303 -0.71 19.41 11.56
CA VAL A 303 -0.56 18.24 10.67
C VAL A 303 -1.90 17.80 10.11
N GLU A 304 -2.96 17.84 10.90
CA GLU A 304 -4.30 17.36 10.50
C GLU A 304 -5.17 18.45 9.85
N ASN A 305 -4.63 19.64 9.64
CA ASN A 305 -5.35 20.71 8.98
C ASN A 305 -5.17 20.61 7.45
N GLN A 306 -6.28 20.35 6.74
CA GLN A 306 -6.28 20.19 5.28
C GLN A 306 -5.86 21.46 4.52
N GLN A 307 -5.97 22.64 5.14
CA GLN A 307 -5.48 23.90 4.54
C GLN A 307 -3.95 23.98 4.57
N HIS A 308 -3.32 23.32 5.54
CA HIS A 308 -1.87 23.34 5.70
C HIS A 308 -1.18 22.27 4.84
N CYS A 309 -1.73 21.03 4.80
CA CYS A 309 -1.12 19.93 4.06
C CYS A 309 -2.14 18.83 3.71
N ASP A 310 -1.71 17.85 2.89
CA ASP A 310 -2.54 16.72 2.44
C ASP A 310 -2.43 15.49 3.35
N PHE A 311 -1.94 15.64 4.59
CA PHE A 311 -1.71 14.51 5.51
C PHE A 311 -2.96 13.65 5.75
N VAL A 312 -4.12 14.30 5.99
CA VAL A 312 -5.37 13.58 6.23
C VAL A 312 -5.77 12.77 4.99
N LYS A 313 -5.57 13.33 3.79
CA LYS A 313 -5.84 12.66 2.52
C LYS A 313 -4.94 11.44 2.31
N LEU A 314 -3.64 11.58 2.58
CA LEU A 314 -2.71 10.44 2.54
C LEU A 314 -3.11 9.34 3.52
N ARG A 315 -3.48 9.69 4.76
CA ARG A 315 -3.94 8.73 5.77
C ARG A 315 -5.23 8.02 5.33
N THR A 316 -6.18 8.77 4.78
CA THR A 316 -7.45 8.23 4.26
C THR A 316 -7.17 7.24 3.13
N MET A 317 -6.34 7.59 2.17
CA MET A 317 -5.96 6.72 1.05
C MET A 317 -5.31 5.43 1.56
N LEU A 318 -4.30 5.53 2.41
CA LEU A 318 -3.53 4.37 2.86
C LEU A 318 -4.32 3.42 3.76
N ILE A 319 -5.22 3.95 4.61
CA ILE A 319 -5.86 3.16 5.69
C ILE A 319 -7.34 2.90 5.40
N SER A 320 -8.07 3.93 4.93
CA SER A 320 -9.54 3.84 4.90
C SER A 320 -10.10 3.40 3.55
N THR A 321 -9.46 3.78 2.44
CA THR A 321 -10.03 3.59 1.09
C THR A 321 -9.27 2.59 0.23
N HIS A 322 -7.95 2.71 0.09
CA HIS A 322 -7.19 1.97 -0.93
C HIS A 322 -6.18 0.95 -0.38
N MET A 323 -6.29 0.56 0.92
CA MET A 323 -5.37 -0.44 1.48
C MET A 323 -5.51 -1.81 0.79
N HIS A 324 -6.75 -2.21 0.44
CA HIS A 324 -7.02 -3.48 -0.22
C HIS A 324 -6.53 -3.44 -1.66
N ASP A 325 -6.82 -2.38 -2.39
CA ASP A 325 -6.41 -2.19 -3.79
C ASP A 325 -4.88 -2.25 -3.93
N LEU A 326 -4.14 -1.62 -3.01
CA LEU A 326 -2.67 -1.69 -2.97
C LEU A 326 -2.17 -3.13 -2.78
N LYS A 327 -2.89 -3.96 -2.01
CA LYS A 327 -2.55 -5.37 -1.84
C LYS A 327 -2.87 -6.18 -3.08
N ASP A 328 -4.03 -5.94 -3.69
CA ASP A 328 -4.48 -6.64 -4.88
C ASP A 328 -3.55 -6.34 -6.06
N MET A 329 -3.17 -5.07 -6.27
CA MET A 329 -2.16 -4.69 -7.26
C MET A 329 -0.81 -5.38 -7.02
N THR A 330 -0.41 -5.51 -5.76
CA THR A 330 0.83 -6.25 -5.43
C THR A 330 0.71 -7.73 -5.74
N GLN A 331 -0.44 -8.35 -5.47
CA GLN A 331 -0.69 -9.77 -5.71
C GLN A 331 -0.86 -10.07 -7.20
N GLU A 332 -1.71 -9.32 -7.89
CA GLU A 332 -2.19 -9.66 -9.21
C GLU A 332 -1.26 -9.17 -10.33
N VAL A 333 -0.57 -8.06 -10.11
CA VAL A 333 0.30 -7.47 -11.14
C VAL A 333 1.77 -7.69 -10.79
N GLN A 334 2.23 -7.15 -9.67
CA GLN A 334 3.66 -7.08 -9.40
C GLN A 334 4.25 -8.46 -9.05
N TYR A 335 3.54 -9.23 -8.24
CA TYR A 335 3.98 -10.58 -7.87
C TYR A 335 3.85 -11.56 -9.04
N GLU A 336 2.78 -11.51 -9.84
CA GLU A 336 2.64 -12.39 -11.00
C GLU A 336 3.70 -12.09 -12.07
N ASN A 337 4.06 -10.83 -12.28
CA ASN A 337 5.18 -10.46 -13.15
C ASN A 337 6.51 -11.05 -12.64
N PHE A 338 6.78 -10.92 -11.35
CA PHE A 338 7.96 -11.52 -10.71
C PHE A 338 7.96 -13.04 -10.84
N ARG A 339 6.84 -13.70 -10.56
CA ARG A 339 6.66 -15.14 -10.65
C ARG A 339 6.91 -15.66 -12.08
N THR A 340 6.37 -14.97 -13.07
CA THR A 340 6.59 -15.29 -14.50
C THR A 340 8.07 -15.21 -14.86
N GLN A 341 8.77 -14.18 -14.41
CA GLN A 341 10.22 -14.06 -14.61
C GLN A 341 10.99 -15.20 -13.94
N CYS A 342 10.68 -15.55 -12.70
CA CYS A 342 11.33 -16.66 -11.98
C CYS A 342 11.13 -17.99 -12.71
N ILE A 343 9.91 -18.32 -13.12
CA ILE A 343 9.59 -19.56 -13.84
C ILE A 343 10.31 -19.61 -15.18
N SER A 344 10.34 -18.49 -15.92
CA SER A 344 11.08 -18.39 -17.18
C SER A 344 12.59 -18.63 -17.00
N GLN A 345 13.20 -18.04 -15.97
CA GLN A 345 14.61 -18.26 -15.64
C GLN A 345 14.92 -19.71 -15.26
N ILE A 346 14.06 -20.32 -14.43
CA ILE A 346 14.20 -21.75 -14.02
C ILE A 346 14.10 -22.64 -15.26
N SER A 347 13.12 -22.40 -16.15
CA SER A 347 12.94 -23.14 -17.38
C SER A 347 14.17 -23.01 -18.29
N GLN A 348 14.73 -21.83 -18.48
CA GLN A 348 15.94 -21.60 -19.26
C GLN A 348 17.17 -22.29 -18.66
N MET A 349 17.32 -22.27 -17.34
CA MET A 349 18.40 -22.99 -16.63
C MET A 349 18.28 -24.51 -16.81
N ALA A 350 17.05 -25.03 -16.69
CA ALA A 350 16.78 -26.45 -16.91
C ALA A 350 17.12 -26.88 -18.35
N MET A 351 16.76 -26.08 -19.36
CA MET A 351 17.13 -26.34 -20.76
C MET A 351 18.64 -26.29 -20.98
N LYS A 352 19.35 -25.32 -20.39
CA LYS A 352 20.82 -25.24 -20.48
C LYS A 352 21.49 -26.44 -19.83
N SER A 353 21.01 -26.87 -18.65
CA SER A 353 21.51 -28.06 -17.94
C SER A 353 21.30 -29.34 -18.75
N ARG A 354 20.12 -29.48 -19.38
CA ARG A 354 19.80 -30.60 -20.28
C ARG A 354 20.76 -30.64 -21.48
N THR A 355 21.00 -29.50 -22.11
CA THR A 355 21.92 -29.40 -23.24
C THR A 355 23.35 -29.77 -22.84
N LYS A 356 23.76 -29.39 -21.63
CA LYS A 356 25.08 -29.75 -21.07
C LYS A 356 25.18 -31.26 -20.80
N LEU A 357 24.18 -31.85 -20.12
CA LEU A 357 24.11 -33.31 -19.87
C LEU A 357 24.09 -34.13 -21.16
N LYS A 358 23.37 -33.67 -22.19
CA LYS A 358 23.33 -34.32 -23.50
C LYS A 358 24.67 -34.27 -24.23
N ARG A 359 25.46 -33.22 -24.04
CA ARG A 359 26.84 -33.13 -24.56
C ARG A 359 27.79 -34.05 -23.77
N GLU A 360 27.66 -34.10 -22.46
CA GLU A 360 28.49 -34.99 -21.60
C GLU A 360 28.16 -36.46 -21.78
N SER A 361 26.89 -36.85 -21.98
CA SER A 361 26.49 -38.22 -22.26
C SER A 361 26.96 -38.74 -23.63
N GLN A 362 27.14 -37.84 -24.60
CA GLN A 362 27.75 -38.22 -25.90
C GLN A 362 29.26 -38.48 -25.82
N THR A 363 29.92 -38.01 -24.74
CA THR A 363 31.36 -38.21 -24.52
C THR A 363 31.66 -39.41 -23.61
N PHE A 364 30.71 -39.87 -22.79
CA PHE A 364 30.83 -41.02 -21.91
C PHE A 364 29.76 -42.07 -22.25
N GLY A 365 30.14 -43.18 -22.78
CA GLY A 365 29.27 -44.24 -23.30
C GLY A 365 28.44 -45.05 -22.30
N ASP A 366 27.97 -44.44 -21.21
CA ASP A 366 27.09 -45.08 -20.23
C ASP A 366 25.67 -44.48 -20.32
N THR A 367 24.81 -45.15 -21.12
CA THR A 367 23.53 -44.63 -21.58
C THR A 367 22.34 -44.90 -20.62
N GLY A 368 22.43 -45.79 -19.65
CA GLY A 368 21.24 -46.26 -18.93
C GLY A 368 20.74 -45.39 -17.79
N GLN A 369 21.61 -44.70 -17.05
CA GLN A 369 21.23 -43.80 -15.95
C GLN A 369 21.01 -42.35 -16.45
N ALA A 370 21.77 -41.95 -17.44
CA ALA A 370 21.61 -40.60 -18.05
C ALA A 370 20.26 -40.45 -18.77
N ASP A 371 19.75 -41.51 -19.43
CA ASP A 371 18.45 -41.46 -20.10
C ASP A 371 17.27 -41.33 -19.12
N LYS A 372 17.32 -42.00 -17.97
CA LYS A 372 16.29 -41.86 -16.91
C LYS A 372 16.28 -40.46 -16.30
N LEU A 373 17.45 -39.88 -16.07
CA LEU A 373 17.57 -38.52 -15.52
C LEU A 373 17.13 -37.49 -16.56
N LEU A 374 17.41 -37.72 -17.83
CA LEU A 374 16.92 -36.87 -18.94
C LEU A 374 15.40 -36.94 -19.06
N GLN A 375 14.77 -38.13 -18.96
CA GLN A 375 13.32 -38.26 -18.99
C GLN A 375 12.65 -37.56 -17.81
N GLN A 376 13.19 -37.66 -16.61
CA GLN A 376 12.66 -36.92 -15.45
C GLN A 376 12.75 -35.37 -15.63
N LYS A 377 13.87 -34.89 -16.18
CA LYS A 377 14.04 -33.48 -16.46
C LYS A 377 13.14 -32.98 -17.61
N ASP A 378 12.87 -33.86 -18.60
CA ASP A 378 11.93 -33.55 -19.67
C ASP A 378 10.49 -33.40 -19.17
N GLU A 379 10.05 -34.26 -18.25
CA GLU A 379 8.74 -34.14 -17.62
C GLU A 379 8.64 -32.87 -16.76
N GLU A 380 9.70 -32.52 -16.03
CA GLU A 380 9.74 -31.33 -15.19
C GLU A 380 9.69 -30.05 -16.05
N ILE A 381 10.46 -30.01 -17.15
CA ILE A 381 10.45 -28.92 -18.12
C ILE A 381 9.07 -28.78 -18.78
N ARG A 382 8.45 -29.90 -19.17
CA ARG A 382 7.12 -29.90 -19.77
C ARG A 382 6.06 -29.33 -18.82
N ARG A 383 6.07 -29.76 -17.55
CA ARG A 383 5.16 -29.20 -16.53
C ARG A 383 5.36 -27.68 -16.34
N MET A 384 6.62 -27.22 -16.35
CA MET A 384 6.93 -25.79 -16.25
C MET A 384 6.50 -25.01 -17.49
N GLN A 385 6.64 -25.58 -18.69
CA GLN A 385 6.17 -24.97 -19.94
C GLN A 385 4.64 -24.87 -20.00
N ASP A 386 3.92 -25.89 -19.56
CA ASP A 386 2.45 -25.87 -19.48
C ASP A 386 1.99 -24.80 -18.50
N MET A 387 2.71 -24.63 -17.37
CA MET A 387 2.42 -23.60 -16.39
C MET A 387 2.70 -22.18 -16.94
N LEU A 388 3.79 -21.99 -17.67
CA LEU A 388 4.11 -20.73 -18.37
C LEU A 388 3.04 -20.37 -19.41
N HIS A 389 2.61 -21.35 -20.20
CA HIS A 389 1.58 -21.12 -21.21
C HIS A 389 0.24 -20.71 -20.59
N GLN A 390 -0.16 -21.34 -19.48
CA GLN A 390 -1.36 -20.94 -18.74
C GLN A 390 -1.25 -19.52 -18.15
N MET A 391 -0.05 -19.11 -17.72
CA MET A 391 0.17 -17.75 -17.22
C MET A 391 0.17 -16.72 -18.34
N GLU A 392 0.82 -17.02 -19.46
CA GLU A 392 0.81 -16.15 -20.66
C GLU A 392 -0.61 -15.97 -21.20
N GLU A 393 -1.43 -17.01 -21.16
CA GLU A 393 -2.83 -16.96 -21.58
C GLU A 393 -3.66 -16.09 -20.63
N LYS A 394 -3.44 -16.18 -19.32
CA LYS A 394 -4.07 -15.30 -18.34
C LYS A 394 -3.63 -13.83 -18.51
N LEU A 395 -2.35 -13.58 -18.74
CA LEU A 395 -1.85 -12.22 -18.99
C LEU A 395 -2.41 -11.64 -20.30
N ARG A 396 -2.53 -12.46 -21.35
CA ARG A 396 -3.18 -12.03 -22.62
C ARG A 396 -4.66 -11.72 -22.43
N THR A 397 -5.38 -12.52 -21.65
CA THR A 397 -6.79 -12.27 -21.34
C THR A 397 -6.96 -11.00 -20.51
N GLN A 398 -6.09 -10.75 -19.56
CA GLN A 398 -6.09 -9.52 -18.78
C GLN A 398 -5.80 -8.28 -19.65
N GLN A 399 -4.76 -8.33 -20.48
CA GLN A 399 -4.42 -7.25 -21.41
C GLN A 399 -5.49 -7.01 -22.49
N SER A 400 -6.24 -8.04 -22.90
CA SER A 400 -7.35 -7.89 -23.84
C SER A 400 -8.60 -7.29 -23.17
N ILE A 401 -8.78 -7.47 -21.88
CA ILE A 401 -9.84 -6.83 -21.10
C ILE A 401 -9.51 -5.34 -20.92
N ASP A 402 -8.26 -5.00 -20.58
CA ASP A 402 -7.80 -3.62 -20.45
C ASP A 402 -7.88 -2.85 -21.80
N GLN A 403 -7.50 -3.48 -22.92
CA GLN A 403 -7.61 -2.86 -24.25
C GLN A 403 -9.05 -2.82 -24.80
N GLY A 404 -9.94 -3.69 -24.29
CA GLY A 404 -11.36 -3.69 -24.63
C GLY A 404 -12.12 -2.52 -23.99
N HIS A 405 -11.66 -2.02 -22.86
CA HIS A 405 -12.25 -0.84 -22.19
C HIS A 405 -11.89 0.46 -22.91
N ASP A 406 -10.67 0.59 -23.45
CA ASP A 406 -10.25 1.80 -24.19
C ASP A 406 -10.97 1.97 -25.54
N SER A 407 -11.53 0.91 -26.14
CA SER A 407 -12.18 0.98 -27.45
C SER A 407 -13.68 1.34 -27.39
N VAL A 408 -14.29 1.37 -26.22
CA VAL A 408 -15.73 1.69 -26.06
C VAL A 408 -15.96 3.18 -25.75
N ILE A 409 -14.90 3.95 -25.48
CA ILE A 409 -15.00 5.39 -25.14
C ILE A 409 -14.92 6.29 -26.41
N ASN A 410 -14.70 5.74 -27.61
CA ASN A 410 -14.58 6.49 -28.85
C ASN A 410 -15.68 6.15 -29.89
N VAL A 411 -16.94 6.11 -29.46
CA VAL A 411 -18.10 6.16 -30.40
C VAL A 411 -19.14 7.14 -29.85
#